data_e5b81b3248ebd7085614f97aa6205d1e
#
_entry.id   e5b81b3248ebd7085614f97aa6205d1e
#
_cell.length_a   1.000
_cell.length_b   1.000
_cell.length_c   1.000
_cell.angle_alpha   90.00
_cell.angle_beta   90.00
_cell.angle_gamma   90.00
#
_symmetry.space_group_name_H-M   'P 1'
#
loop_
_entity.id
_entity.type
_entity.pdbx_description
1 polymer ?
#
loop_
_entity_poly.entity_id
_entity_poly.type
_entity_poly.pdbx_seq_one_letter_code
_entity_poly.pdbx_strand_id
1 'polypeptide(L)'
;MITNTIFSLAASIIKFIIFYLFFLNASAESVNKKYEPDEKGILALMYHRFEENKYPSTNIKIDIFQNHIDIIKKNNLSFLDPNNFEFEFNNVSREKKILLTIDDAFSSFYLNAWPILKKEKIPFILFVSTETVGRNGYMSWDEIIEISQYEFVTIGNHSHSHEYLIK
;
A
#
# COMPACT_ATOMS: atom_id res chain seq x y z
N MET A 1 -52.20 50.58 -10.13
CA MET A 1 -51.64 49.42 -10.89
C MET A 1 -50.11 49.34 -10.87
N ILE A 2 -49.38 50.45 -10.78
CA ILE A 2 -47.89 50.51 -10.81
C ILE A 2 -47.23 49.99 -9.50
N THR A 3 -47.84 50.19 -8.34
CA THR A 3 -47.29 49.79 -7.02
C THR A 3 -47.19 48.28 -6.86
N ASN A 4 -48.14 47.48 -7.35
CA ASN A 4 -48.11 46.01 -7.21
C ASN A 4 -47.00 45.35 -8.07
N THR A 5 -46.64 45.99 -9.19
CA THR A 5 -45.60 45.49 -10.10
C THR A 5 -44.20 45.68 -9.49
N ILE A 6 -43.97 46.81 -8.80
CA ILE A 6 -42.70 47.11 -8.11
C ILE A 6 -42.49 46.18 -6.94
N PHE A 7 -43.51 45.89 -6.14
CA PHE A 7 -43.41 44.92 -5.04
C PHE A 7 -43.13 43.50 -5.50
N SER A 8 -43.74 43.08 -6.62
CA SER A 8 -43.49 41.76 -7.24
C SER A 8 -42.04 41.62 -7.73
N LEU A 9 -41.51 42.66 -8.36
CA LEU A 9 -40.14 42.67 -8.88
C LEU A 9 -39.12 42.65 -7.77
N ALA A 10 -39.32 43.43 -6.69
CA ALA A 10 -38.47 43.46 -5.52
C ALA A 10 -38.42 42.07 -4.78
N ALA A 11 -39.57 41.43 -4.63
CA ALA A 11 -39.67 40.11 -4.05
C ALA A 11 -38.93 39.01 -4.85
N SER A 12 -38.99 39.12 -6.20
CA SER A 12 -38.24 38.19 -7.07
C SER A 12 -36.75 38.40 -7.01
N ILE A 13 -36.28 39.64 -6.96
CA ILE A 13 -34.83 39.95 -6.79
C ILE A 13 -34.29 39.44 -5.46
N ILE A 14 -35.04 39.64 -4.35
CA ILE A 14 -34.65 39.15 -3.03
C ILE A 14 -34.53 37.61 -3.01
N LYS A 15 -35.48 36.90 -3.63
CA LYS A 15 -35.42 35.43 -3.76
C LYS A 15 -34.17 34.97 -4.54
N PHE A 16 -33.85 35.69 -5.62
CA PHE A 16 -32.66 35.38 -6.43
C PHE A 16 -31.35 35.62 -5.68
N ILE A 17 -31.27 36.69 -4.89
CA ILE A 17 -30.11 37.01 -4.07
C ILE A 17 -29.94 35.97 -2.94
N ILE A 18 -31.03 35.55 -2.27
CA ILE A 18 -30.98 34.52 -1.22
C ILE A 18 -30.55 33.17 -1.82
N PHE A 19 -31.07 32.81 -3.00
CA PHE A 19 -30.68 31.60 -3.71
C PHE A 19 -29.23 31.62 -4.11
N TYR A 20 -28.70 32.74 -4.63
CA TYR A 20 -27.30 32.91 -4.99
C TYR A 20 -26.35 32.85 -3.78
N LEU A 21 -26.72 33.47 -2.65
CA LEU A 21 -25.97 33.39 -1.39
C LEU A 21 -25.96 31.97 -0.82
N PHE A 22 -27.05 31.22 -1.01
CA PHE A 22 -27.10 29.81 -0.60
C PHE A 22 -26.12 28.94 -1.42
N PHE A 23 -26.03 29.19 -2.73
CA PHE A 23 -25.05 28.52 -3.60
C PHE A 23 -23.59 28.89 -3.28
N LEU A 24 -23.33 30.15 -2.95
CA LEU A 24 -21.97 30.59 -2.55
C LEU A 24 -21.53 29.93 -1.25
N ASN A 25 -22.42 29.75 -0.29
CA ASN A 25 -22.09 29.04 0.94
C ASN A 25 -21.94 27.52 0.75
N ALA A 26 -22.73 26.90 -0.12
CA ALA A 26 -22.60 25.47 -0.43
C ALA A 26 -21.28 25.13 -1.17
N SER A 27 -20.69 26.08 -1.89
CA SER A 27 -19.41 25.89 -2.60
C SER A 27 -18.17 26.10 -1.69
N ALA A 28 -18.34 26.70 -0.51
CA ALA A 28 -17.22 27.03 0.39
C ALA A 28 -16.88 25.91 1.37
N GLU A 29 -17.75 24.93 1.56
CA GLU A 29 -17.53 23.85 2.56
C GLU A 29 -16.73 22.64 2.06
N SER A 30 -16.39 22.60 0.76
CA SER A 30 -15.80 21.39 0.16
C SER A 30 -14.28 21.40 -0.02
N VAL A 31 -13.52 22.41 0.42
CA VAL A 31 -12.10 22.55 0.00
C VAL A 31 -11.08 22.65 1.13
N ASN A 32 -11.43 22.48 2.38
CA ASN A 32 -10.40 22.47 3.43
C ASN A 32 -10.56 21.34 4.45
N LYS A 33 -10.69 20.10 3.98
CA LYS A 33 -10.27 18.99 4.82
C LYS A 33 -8.74 18.99 4.82
N LYS A 34 -8.14 19.69 5.80
CA LYS A 34 -6.71 19.65 6.04
C LYS A 34 -6.34 18.16 6.15
N TYR A 35 -5.52 17.67 5.21
CA TYR A 35 -4.99 16.32 5.29
C TYR A 35 -4.08 16.28 6.52
N GLU A 36 -4.58 15.78 7.61
CA GLU A 36 -3.72 15.42 8.75
C GLU A 36 -3.06 14.09 8.38
N PRO A 37 -1.71 14.05 8.34
CA PRO A 37 -1.02 12.79 8.08
C PRO A 37 -1.46 11.74 9.09
N ASP A 38 -1.85 10.57 8.61
CA ASP A 38 -2.12 9.45 9.48
C ASP A 38 -0.82 9.08 10.21
N GLU A 39 -0.75 9.43 11.49
CA GLU A 39 0.43 9.19 12.32
C GLU A 39 0.50 7.74 12.81
N LYS A 40 -0.55 6.95 12.54
CA LYS A 40 -0.70 5.58 13.03
C LYS A 40 -0.92 4.64 11.87
N GLY A 41 -0.59 3.39 12.08
CA GLY A 41 -0.98 2.33 11.18
C GLY A 41 0.17 1.51 10.60
N ILE A 42 -0.21 0.57 9.75
CA ILE A 42 0.69 -0.35 9.07
C ILE A 42 0.67 0.00 7.58
N LEU A 43 1.84 0.31 7.03
CA LEU A 43 2.03 0.48 5.60
C LEU A 43 2.60 -0.82 5.01
N ALA A 44 1.86 -1.46 4.11
CA ALA A 44 2.38 -2.60 3.36
C ALA A 44 3.16 -2.12 2.13
N LEU A 45 4.40 -2.59 2.00
CA LEU A 45 5.23 -2.42 0.81
C LEU A 45 5.34 -3.77 0.11
N MET A 46 4.82 -3.83 -1.12
CA MET A 46 4.76 -5.04 -1.92
C MET A 46 5.83 -5.01 -3.02
N TYR A 47 6.58 -6.10 -3.16
CA TYR A 47 7.57 -6.32 -4.20
C TYR A 47 7.34 -7.65 -4.89
N HIS A 48 7.90 -7.81 -6.10
CA HIS A 48 7.81 -9.07 -6.88
C HIS A 48 9.19 -9.47 -7.41
N ARG A 49 9.71 -8.74 -8.39
CA ARG A 49 10.92 -9.06 -9.16
C ARG A 49 12.05 -8.10 -8.82
N PHE A 50 13.28 -8.58 -8.95
CA PHE A 50 14.50 -7.80 -8.66
C PHE A 50 15.52 -7.96 -9.77
N GLU A 51 16.09 -6.87 -10.24
CA GLU A 51 17.13 -6.84 -11.28
C GLU A 51 16.75 -7.46 -12.63
N GLU A 52 15.48 -7.68 -12.90
CA GLU A 52 15.03 -8.15 -14.21
C GLU A 52 14.91 -6.98 -15.19
N ASN A 53 15.16 -7.26 -16.51
CA ASN A 53 15.03 -6.24 -17.56
C ASN A 53 13.62 -6.20 -18.18
N LYS A 54 12.78 -7.17 -17.82
CA LYS A 54 11.38 -7.26 -18.26
C LYS A 54 10.45 -6.83 -17.12
N TYR A 55 9.21 -6.52 -17.46
CA TYR A 55 8.13 -6.25 -16.51
C TYR A 55 8.41 -5.05 -15.57
N PRO A 56 8.62 -3.84 -16.12
CA PRO A 56 9.03 -2.67 -15.33
C PRO A 56 8.03 -2.27 -14.24
N SER A 57 6.76 -2.66 -14.35
CA SER A 57 5.74 -2.39 -13.35
C SER A 57 5.85 -3.24 -12.07
N THR A 58 6.54 -4.37 -12.13
CA THR A 58 6.69 -5.32 -11.01
C THR A 58 8.15 -5.59 -10.65
N ASN A 59 9.09 -4.91 -11.32
CA ASN A 59 10.53 -5.08 -11.10
C ASN A 59 11.15 -3.87 -10.44
N ILE A 60 12.08 -4.10 -9.52
CA ILE A 60 12.85 -3.05 -8.86
C ILE A 60 14.35 -3.34 -8.99
N LYS A 61 15.16 -2.29 -9.06
CA LYS A 61 16.62 -2.39 -8.96
C LYS A 61 17.03 -2.59 -7.52
N ILE A 62 18.10 -3.37 -7.30
CA ILE A 62 18.51 -3.74 -5.95
C ILE A 62 19.03 -2.53 -5.15
N ASP A 63 19.67 -1.57 -5.80
CA ASP A 63 20.10 -0.32 -5.18
C ASP A 63 18.91 0.53 -4.69
N ILE A 64 17.81 0.57 -5.46
CA ILE A 64 16.57 1.24 -5.07
C ILE A 64 15.92 0.51 -3.89
N PHE A 65 15.87 -0.83 -3.93
CA PHE A 65 15.36 -1.62 -2.81
C PHE A 65 16.15 -1.39 -1.52
N GLN A 66 17.49 -1.40 -1.60
CA GLN A 66 18.36 -1.08 -0.46
C GLN A 66 18.10 0.34 0.06
N ASN A 67 17.96 1.31 -0.83
CA ASN A 67 17.62 2.68 -0.45
C ASN A 67 16.28 2.78 0.27
N HIS A 68 15.26 1.99 -0.13
CA HIS A 68 13.98 1.94 0.60
C HIS A 68 14.18 1.45 2.05
N ILE A 69 14.98 0.40 2.24
CA ILE A 69 15.32 -0.12 3.57
C ILE A 69 16.03 0.95 4.41
N ASP A 70 17.00 1.65 3.81
CA ASP A 70 17.79 2.68 4.49
C ASP A 70 16.90 3.88 4.88
N ILE A 71 15.96 4.28 4.02
CA ILE A 71 14.98 5.35 4.31
C ILE A 71 14.09 4.94 5.49
N ILE A 72 13.59 3.71 5.52
CA ILE A 72 12.76 3.19 6.62
C ILE A 72 13.53 3.30 7.94
N LYS A 73 14.76 2.80 7.97
CA LYS A 73 15.62 2.83 9.16
C LYS A 73 15.99 4.25 9.59
N LYS A 74 16.37 5.11 8.64
CA LYS A 74 16.75 6.51 8.91
C LYS A 74 15.61 7.33 9.50
N ASN A 75 14.36 7.00 9.17
CA ASN A 75 13.18 7.65 9.73
C ASN A 75 12.65 6.99 11.01
N ASN A 76 13.43 6.07 11.60
CA ASN A 76 13.06 5.32 12.81
C ASN A 76 11.73 4.53 12.67
N LEU A 77 11.41 4.11 11.45
CA LEU A 77 10.29 3.22 11.20
C LEU A 77 10.73 1.77 11.44
N SER A 78 9.88 0.98 12.06
CA SER A 78 10.14 -0.42 12.32
C SER A 78 9.48 -1.33 11.29
N PHE A 79 10.12 -2.45 10.97
CA PHE A 79 9.47 -3.51 10.21
C PHE A 79 8.55 -4.32 11.13
N LEU A 80 7.37 -4.63 10.64
CA LEU A 80 6.40 -5.44 11.34
C LEU A 80 6.70 -6.92 11.13
N ASP A 81 6.83 -7.68 12.22
CA ASP A 81 6.80 -9.13 12.16
C ASP A 81 5.39 -9.59 11.77
N PRO A 82 5.20 -10.29 10.65
CA PRO A 82 3.89 -10.74 10.20
C PRO A 82 3.15 -11.61 11.22
N ASN A 83 3.86 -12.34 12.08
CA ASN A 83 3.26 -13.15 13.12
C ASN A 83 2.55 -12.31 14.20
N ASN A 84 2.91 -11.04 14.32
CA ASN A 84 2.29 -10.08 15.22
C ASN A 84 1.25 -9.18 14.54
N PHE A 85 0.92 -9.42 13.27
CA PHE A 85 0.06 -8.53 12.48
C PHE A 85 -1.29 -8.26 13.14
N GLU A 86 -2.00 -9.30 13.57
CA GLU A 86 -3.33 -9.16 14.19
C GLU A 86 -3.27 -8.35 15.49
N PHE A 87 -2.28 -8.62 16.32
CA PHE A 87 -2.08 -7.86 17.56
C PHE A 87 -1.79 -6.39 17.28
N GLU A 88 -0.87 -6.11 16.37
CA GLU A 88 -0.48 -4.73 16.02
C GLU A 88 -1.59 -3.97 15.31
N PHE A 89 -2.37 -4.64 14.47
CA PHE A 89 -3.50 -4.05 13.78
C PHE A 89 -4.64 -3.66 14.75
N ASN A 90 -4.93 -4.51 15.73
CA ASN A 90 -5.98 -4.26 16.73
C ASN A 90 -5.52 -3.29 17.83
N ASN A 91 -4.22 -3.24 18.13
CA ASN A 91 -3.62 -2.38 19.14
C ASN A 91 -2.82 -1.25 18.50
N VAL A 92 -3.47 -0.45 17.65
CA VAL A 92 -2.81 0.61 16.87
C VAL A 92 -1.90 1.44 17.77
N SER A 93 -0.60 1.13 17.73
CA SER A 93 0.43 1.92 18.41
C SER A 93 0.59 3.29 17.71
N ARG A 94 1.17 4.26 18.42
CA ARG A 94 1.49 5.56 17.80
C ARG A 94 2.63 5.47 16.77
N GLU A 95 3.26 4.32 16.65
CA GLU A 95 4.36 4.10 15.72
C GLU A 95 3.86 3.54 14.40
N LYS A 96 4.32 4.12 13.31
CA LYS A 96 4.11 3.56 11.97
C LYS A 96 5.00 2.35 11.79
N LYS A 97 4.42 1.26 11.31
CA LYS A 97 5.13 0.03 11.00
C LYS A 97 5.05 -0.32 9.53
N ILE A 98 6.10 -0.92 9.02
CA ILE A 98 6.20 -1.34 7.63
C ILE A 98 6.05 -2.86 7.56
N LEU A 99 5.00 -3.32 6.90
CA LEU A 99 4.85 -4.73 6.53
C LEU A 99 5.47 -4.93 5.15
N LEU A 100 6.48 -5.78 5.06
CA LEU A 100 7.12 -6.11 3.79
C LEU A 100 6.50 -7.37 3.22
N THR A 101 6.07 -7.33 1.94
CA THR A 101 5.55 -8.49 1.23
C THR A 101 6.29 -8.69 -0.08
N ILE A 102 6.52 -9.96 -0.44
CA ILE A 102 7.13 -10.40 -1.68
C ILE A 102 6.15 -11.37 -2.33
N ASP A 103 5.72 -11.06 -3.54
CA ASP A 103 4.70 -11.85 -4.22
C ASP A 103 5.32 -12.75 -5.31
N ASP A 104 4.64 -13.85 -5.61
CA ASP A 104 4.90 -14.81 -6.70
C ASP A 104 6.13 -15.72 -6.52
N ALA A 105 6.98 -15.52 -5.55
CA ALA A 105 8.20 -16.31 -5.34
C ALA A 105 9.11 -16.39 -6.60
N PHE A 106 9.44 -15.25 -7.22
CA PHE A 106 10.36 -15.22 -8.35
C PHE A 106 11.80 -15.55 -7.94
N SER A 107 12.54 -16.28 -8.78
CA SER A 107 13.97 -16.57 -8.56
C SER A 107 14.81 -15.31 -8.39
N SER A 108 14.42 -14.21 -9.02
CA SER A 108 15.11 -12.92 -8.90
C SER A 108 15.05 -12.34 -7.48
N PHE A 109 13.99 -12.61 -6.72
CA PHE A 109 13.94 -12.30 -5.29
C PHE A 109 14.98 -13.10 -4.51
N TYR A 110 14.99 -14.42 -4.66
CA TYR A 110 15.91 -15.31 -3.95
C TYR A 110 17.37 -14.96 -4.21
N LEU A 111 17.71 -14.64 -5.48
CA LEU A 111 19.07 -14.34 -5.88
C LEU A 111 19.57 -12.95 -5.46
N ASN A 112 18.70 -11.95 -5.44
CA ASN A 112 19.12 -10.56 -5.29
C ASN A 112 18.69 -9.93 -3.94
N ALA A 113 17.44 -10.06 -3.53
CA ALA A 113 16.92 -9.37 -2.35
C ALA A 113 17.00 -10.22 -1.07
N TRP A 114 16.80 -11.54 -1.17
CA TRP A 114 16.89 -12.44 -0.01
C TRP A 114 18.21 -12.33 0.77
N PRO A 115 19.39 -12.26 0.13
CA PRO A 115 20.64 -12.09 0.87
C PRO A 115 20.68 -10.84 1.77
N ILE A 116 20.03 -9.76 1.32
CA ILE A 116 19.93 -8.50 2.09
C ILE A 116 18.99 -8.70 3.28
N LEU A 117 17.77 -9.20 3.05
CA LEU A 117 16.80 -9.44 4.10
C LEU A 117 17.30 -10.42 5.15
N LYS A 118 18.00 -11.48 4.71
CA LYS A 118 18.65 -12.48 5.57
C LYS A 118 19.70 -11.86 6.48
N LYS A 119 20.62 -11.08 5.90
CA LYS A 119 21.69 -10.40 6.64
C LYS A 119 21.15 -9.45 7.69
N GLU A 120 20.12 -8.73 7.36
CA GLU A 120 19.55 -7.68 8.21
C GLU A 120 18.41 -8.17 9.10
N LYS A 121 18.01 -9.45 8.95
CA LYS A 121 16.89 -10.09 9.67
C LYS A 121 15.59 -9.29 9.55
N ILE A 122 15.33 -8.76 8.35
CA ILE A 122 14.12 -7.98 8.09
C ILE A 122 12.94 -8.94 7.91
N PRO A 123 11.86 -8.81 8.71
CA PRO A 123 10.70 -9.67 8.59
C PRO A 123 9.89 -9.36 7.33
N PHE A 124 9.34 -10.41 6.70
CA PHE A 124 8.51 -10.29 5.52
C PHE A 124 7.59 -11.50 5.32
N ILE A 125 6.59 -11.33 4.46
CA ILE A 125 5.76 -12.42 3.95
C ILE A 125 6.21 -12.74 2.53
N LEU A 126 6.46 -14.02 2.23
CA LEU A 126 6.57 -14.51 0.86
C LEU A 126 5.24 -15.14 0.47
N PHE A 127 4.51 -14.52 -0.44
CA PHE A 127 3.29 -15.07 -1.01
C PHE A 127 3.60 -15.97 -2.21
N VAL A 128 3.18 -17.25 -2.14
CA VAL A 128 3.56 -18.29 -3.10
C VAL A 128 2.35 -18.73 -3.92
N SER A 129 2.43 -18.57 -5.25
CA SER A 129 1.53 -19.21 -6.22
C SER A 129 2.07 -20.60 -6.54
N THR A 130 1.39 -21.64 -6.05
CA THR A 130 1.98 -22.98 -6.00
C THR A 130 2.16 -23.66 -7.38
N GLU A 131 1.42 -23.25 -8.41
CA GLU A 131 1.54 -23.78 -9.76
C GLU A 131 2.88 -23.38 -10.43
N THR A 132 3.42 -22.23 -10.08
CA THR A 132 4.61 -21.68 -10.74
C THR A 132 5.92 -22.17 -10.12
N VAL A 133 5.87 -22.71 -8.90
CA VAL A 133 7.07 -23.17 -8.18
C VAL A 133 7.85 -24.21 -8.99
N GLY A 134 9.15 -23.98 -9.12
CA GLY A 134 10.06 -24.82 -9.90
C GLY A 134 10.02 -24.58 -11.42
N ARG A 135 9.15 -23.72 -11.93
CA ARG A 135 9.18 -23.28 -13.34
C ARG A 135 10.32 -22.27 -13.56
N ASN A 136 10.73 -22.13 -14.80
CA ASN A 136 11.78 -21.16 -15.16
C ASN A 136 11.41 -19.73 -14.72
N GLY A 137 12.29 -19.10 -13.95
CA GLY A 137 12.10 -17.75 -13.39
C GLY A 137 11.43 -17.71 -12.02
N TYR A 138 11.04 -18.86 -11.46
CA TYR A 138 10.44 -18.99 -10.13
C TYR A 138 11.32 -19.83 -9.21
N MET A 139 11.18 -19.61 -7.91
CA MET A 139 11.87 -20.39 -6.89
C MET A 139 11.44 -21.86 -6.92
N SER A 140 12.36 -22.74 -6.54
CA SER A 140 12.08 -24.14 -6.25
C SER A 140 11.48 -24.31 -4.86
N TRP A 141 10.87 -25.48 -4.60
CA TRP A 141 10.41 -25.82 -3.26
C TRP A 141 11.54 -25.87 -2.23
N ASP A 142 12.74 -26.32 -2.62
CA ASP A 142 13.90 -26.38 -1.74
C ASP A 142 14.33 -24.98 -1.30
N GLU A 143 14.33 -23.99 -2.21
CA GLU A 143 14.64 -22.60 -1.90
C GLU A 143 13.56 -21.98 -0.98
N ILE A 144 12.27 -22.28 -1.21
CA ILE A 144 11.18 -21.81 -0.35
C ILE A 144 11.28 -22.43 1.04
N ILE A 145 11.59 -23.73 1.13
CA ILE A 145 11.80 -24.44 2.39
C ILE A 145 13.02 -23.85 3.13
N GLU A 146 14.14 -23.59 2.43
CA GLU A 146 15.31 -22.96 3.05
C GLU A 146 14.94 -21.66 3.74
N ILE A 147 14.29 -20.74 3.03
CA ILE A 147 13.99 -19.43 3.63
C ILE A 147 12.92 -19.50 4.72
N SER A 148 12.00 -20.47 4.65
CA SER A 148 10.97 -20.67 5.68
C SER A 148 11.51 -21.11 7.06
N GLN A 149 12.77 -21.53 7.13
CA GLN A 149 13.41 -21.90 8.40
C GLN A 149 13.80 -20.69 9.25
N TYR A 150 13.70 -19.48 8.73
CA TYR A 150 14.05 -18.27 9.46
C TYR A 150 12.83 -17.70 10.18
N GLU A 151 12.97 -17.42 11.49
CA GLU A 151 11.87 -16.94 12.35
C GLU A 151 11.20 -15.67 11.87
N PHE A 152 11.93 -14.83 11.12
CA PHE A 152 11.44 -13.57 10.55
C PHE A 152 10.78 -13.74 9.16
N VAL A 153 10.62 -14.98 8.67
CA VAL A 153 9.99 -15.27 7.38
C VAL A 153 8.64 -15.94 7.60
N THR A 154 7.62 -15.40 6.97
CA THR A 154 6.30 -16.01 6.91
C THR A 154 5.98 -16.41 5.47
N ILE A 155 5.54 -17.65 5.26
CA ILE A 155 5.07 -18.11 3.95
C ILE A 155 3.56 -17.90 3.89
N GLY A 156 3.12 -17.12 2.90
CA GLY A 156 1.71 -16.82 2.63
C GLY A 156 1.20 -17.54 1.38
N ASN A 157 -0.11 -17.73 1.30
CA ASN A 157 -0.77 -18.29 0.12
C ASN A 157 -1.05 -17.19 -0.91
N HIS A 158 -0.71 -17.45 -2.21
CA HIS A 158 -1.03 -16.57 -3.34
C HIS A 158 -1.85 -17.29 -4.42
N SER A 159 -2.78 -18.13 -4.02
CA SER A 159 -3.55 -19.06 -4.85
C SER A 159 -2.70 -20.18 -5.49
N HIS A 160 -3.30 -20.98 -6.34
CA HIS A 160 -2.59 -22.02 -7.10
C HIS A 160 -2.08 -21.48 -8.44
N SER A 161 -2.98 -20.95 -9.26
CA SER A 161 -2.70 -20.57 -10.65
C SER A 161 -2.59 -19.07 -10.89
N HIS A 162 -2.72 -18.26 -9.85
CA HIS A 162 -2.71 -16.79 -9.94
C HIS A 162 -3.75 -16.22 -10.92
N GLU A 163 -4.93 -16.85 -11.00
CA GLU A 163 -6.00 -16.40 -11.89
C GLU A 163 -6.76 -15.20 -11.33
N TYR A 164 -7.32 -14.39 -12.23
CA TYR A 164 -8.25 -13.34 -11.85
C TYR A 164 -9.51 -13.95 -11.26
N LEU A 165 -9.84 -13.61 -10.01
CA LEU A 165 -11.02 -14.11 -9.30
C LEU A 165 -12.33 -13.45 -9.75
N ILE A 166 -12.25 -12.38 -10.53
CA ILE A 166 -13.39 -11.62 -11.09
C ILE A 166 -13.35 -11.76 -12.60
N LYS A 167 -14.43 -12.27 -13.18
CA LYS A 167 -14.65 -12.31 -14.63
C LYS A 167 -15.65 -11.25 -15.03
#